data_72b297d7f31793e95013df7c3e6d2d17
#
_entry.id   72b297d7f31793e95013df7c3e6d2d17
#
_cell.length_a   1.000
_cell.length_b   1.000
_cell.length_c   1.000
_cell.angle_alpha   90.00
_cell.angle_beta   90.00
_cell.angle_gamma   90.00
#
_symmetry.space_group_name_H-M   'P 1'
#
loop_
_entity.id
_entity.type
_entity.pdbx_description
1 polymer ?
#
loop_
_entity_poly.entity_id
_entity_poly.type
_entity_poly.pdbx_seq_one_letter_code
_entity_poly.pdbx_strand_id
1 'polypeptide(L)'
;MEALEKFMQKIKPKADGKFPLAHAVWDGTYTFLFVPGHTNHNGTHIKDGIDLKRTMIMVVLALVPALLFGIYNVGHQHFLATGQVVLGDHVCNLFWAKFIFGAMKVLPLIIVSYAVGLGVEFVFAAINKHAIQEGFLVSGMLIPLIMPVDVPLWMVAVATIFAVVIGKEVFGGTGMNVLNVALVTRAFLFFAYPTKMSGDQVWVSLGDCKAVDGFSGATPLGNAVQGGVDAIPSLMDSIIGFIPGSIGETSVIAIGLGALLLVITGIGSLRIMLSMFAGGLLVGLAYNTFGSNPFHQVPAIHQLMLGGFAFGAVFMATDPVTASQTATGKIIYGLFIGIIAMLIRVSNPAYPEGVMLAILLGNVFAPLIDNIVVSSNIKKRLKRLKTA
;
A
#
# COMPACT_ATOMS: atom_id res chain seq x y z
N MET A 1 6.52 7.96 32.36
CA MET A 1 5.93 6.69 31.90
C MET A 1 5.18 5.99 33.03
N GLU A 2 5.79 5.74 34.20
CA GLU A 2 5.12 5.08 35.34
C GLU A 2 3.85 5.76 35.86
N ALA A 3 3.81 7.10 35.87
CA ALA A 3 2.62 7.86 36.30
C ALA A 3 1.45 7.67 35.31
N LEU A 4 1.74 7.66 34.01
CA LEU A 4 0.76 7.41 32.96
C LEU A 4 0.24 5.97 33.02
N GLU A 5 1.12 5.02 33.25
CA GLU A 5 0.76 3.61 33.39
C GLU A 5 -0.17 3.38 34.59
N LYS A 6 0.18 3.92 35.78
CA LYS A 6 -0.67 3.88 36.97
C LYS A 6 -2.03 4.54 36.73
N PHE A 7 -2.08 5.63 35.98
CA PHE A 7 -3.32 6.29 35.60
C PHE A 7 -4.17 5.41 34.70
N MET A 8 -3.58 4.82 33.66
CA MET A 8 -4.27 3.92 32.74
C MET A 8 -4.81 2.66 33.46
N GLN A 9 -4.01 2.07 34.36
CA GLN A 9 -4.47 0.92 35.17
C GLN A 9 -5.62 1.27 36.10
N LYS A 10 -5.68 2.49 36.63
CA LYS A 10 -6.78 2.95 37.49
C LYS A 10 -8.11 3.09 36.73
N ILE A 11 -8.08 3.36 35.42
CA ILE A 11 -9.26 3.56 34.57
C ILE A 11 -9.68 2.23 33.91
N LYS A 12 -8.98 1.13 34.10
CA LYS A 12 -9.22 -0.15 33.46
C LYS A 12 -10.69 -0.59 33.60
N PRO A 13 -11.48 -0.68 32.48
CA PRO A 13 -12.83 -1.19 32.51
C PRO A 13 -12.83 -2.70 32.82
N LYS A 14 -13.88 -3.20 33.44
CA LYS A 14 -14.04 -4.65 33.68
C LYS A 14 -14.31 -5.36 32.35
N ALA A 15 -13.64 -6.48 32.08
CA ALA A 15 -13.79 -7.26 30.85
C ALA A 15 -15.24 -7.76 30.65
N ASP A 16 -15.92 -8.17 31.74
CA ASP A 16 -17.31 -8.62 31.72
C ASP A 16 -18.31 -7.52 32.09
N GLY A 17 -17.94 -6.24 31.91
CA GLY A 17 -18.78 -5.08 32.22
C GLY A 17 -19.88 -4.86 31.18
N LYS A 18 -20.80 -3.89 31.47
CA LYS A 18 -21.88 -3.48 30.56
C LYS A 18 -21.40 -2.96 29.18
N PHE A 19 -20.14 -2.60 29.06
CA PHE A 19 -19.54 -2.02 27.86
C PHE A 19 -18.25 -2.79 27.46
N PRO A 20 -18.36 -3.94 26.77
CA PRO A 20 -17.19 -4.71 26.33
C PRO A 20 -16.30 -3.93 25.36
N LEU A 21 -16.90 -3.02 24.57
CA LEU A 21 -16.16 -2.11 23.67
C LEU A 21 -15.19 -1.20 24.43
N ALA A 22 -15.58 -0.69 25.60
CA ALA A 22 -14.70 0.17 26.40
C ALA A 22 -13.46 -0.58 26.91
N HIS A 23 -13.62 -1.88 27.25
CA HIS A 23 -12.49 -2.72 27.62
C HIS A 23 -11.55 -2.97 26.42
N ALA A 24 -12.10 -3.29 25.25
CA ALA A 24 -11.32 -3.52 24.04
C ALA A 24 -10.53 -2.24 23.61
N VAL A 25 -11.16 -1.06 23.66
CA VAL A 25 -10.50 0.22 23.37
C VAL A 25 -9.41 0.52 24.41
N TRP A 26 -9.68 0.28 25.68
CA TRP A 26 -8.68 0.49 26.74
C TRP A 26 -7.50 -0.48 26.56
N ASP A 27 -7.74 -1.75 26.32
CA ASP A 27 -6.70 -2.76 26.13
C ASP A 27 -5.84 -2.46 24.91
N GLY A 28 -6.45 -2.11 23.78
CA GLY A 28 -5.72 -1.68 22.59
C GLY A 28 -4.87 -0.43 22.82
N THR A 29 -5.41 0.56 23.52
CA THR A 29 -4.65 1.78 23.84
C THR A 29 -3.51 1.50 24.82
N TYR A 30 -3.76 0.66 25.83
CA TYR A 30 -2.75 0.25 26.81
C TYR A 30 -1.62 -0.54 26.14
N THR A 31 -1.96 -1.51 25.29
CA THR A 31 -0.96 -2.32 24.57
C THR A 31 -0.19 -1.51 23.53
N PHE A 32 -0.78 -0.46 22.96
CA PHE A 32 -0.09 0.48 22.07
C PHE A 32 0.97 1.32 22.80
N LEU A 33 0.66 1.79 24.01
CA LEU A 33 1.55 2.64 24.81
C LEU A 33 2.59 1.85 25.61
N PHE A 34 2.23 0.66 26.08
CA PHE A 34 3.04 -0.15 26.97
C PHE A 34 3.17 -1.59 26.47
N VAL A 35 4.34 -2.18 26.70
CA VAL A 35 4.55 -3.61 26.43
C VAL A 35 3.81 -4.44 27.48
N PRO A 36 2.87 -5.31 27.10
CA PRO A 36 2.16 -6.15 28.09
C PRO A 36 3.12 -7.10 28.79
N GLY A 37 3.03 -7.14 30.12
CA GLY A 37 3.83 -7.99 30.99
C GLY A 37 3.31 -9.41 31.14
N HIS A 38 2.57 -9.96 30.15
CA HIS A 38 2.01 -11.30 30.23
C HIS A 38 3.13 -12.35 30.24
N THR A 39 3.08 -13.21 31.24
CA THR A 39 3.97 -14.36 31.39
C THR A 39 3.14 -15.64 31.41
N ASN A 40 3.72 -16.75 30.94
CA ASN A 40 3.06 -18.05 31.04
C ASN A 40 2.93 -18.44 32.50
N HIS A 41 1.76 -18.94 32.89
CA HIS A 41 1.52 -19.47 34.27
C HIS A 41 2.13 -20.83 34.47
N ASN A 42 2.30 -21.64 33.42
CA ASN A 42 2.86 -22.98 33.45
C ASN A 42 3.85 -23.20 32.32
N GLY A 43 4.97 -23.86 32.58
CA GLY A 43 6.00 -24.20 31.61
C GLY A 43 7.04 -23.08 31.38
N THR A 44 7.86 -23.27 30.36
CA THR A 44 8.94 -22.32 30.00
C THR A 44 8.36 -21.11 29.33
N HIS A 45 8.70 -19.91 29.82
CA HIS A 45 8.37 -18.65 29.17
C HIS A 45 9.42 -18.29 28.13
N ILE A 46 9.05 -18.36 26.86
CA ILE A 46 9.92 -17.92 25.73
C ILE A 46 9.26 -16.71 25.10
N LYS A 47 9.98 -15.59 25.06
CA LYS A 47 9.53 -14.36 24.41
C LYS A 47 10.47 -14.04 23.24
N ASP A 48 9.89 -13.81 22.07
CA ASP A 48 10.66 -13.34 20.91
C ASP A 48 11.12 -11.89 21.13
N GLY A 49 12.32 -11.56 20.68
CA GLY A 49 12.86 -10.21 20.69
C GLY A 49 12.20 -9.27 19.66
N ILE A 50 11.48 -9.84 18.67
CA ILE A 50 10.80 -9.09 17.61
C ILE A 50 9.30 -9.34 17.72
N ASP A 51 8.61 -8.45 18.40
CA ASP A 51 7.15 -8.47 18.49
C ASP A 51 6.51 -8.00 17.17
N LEU A 52 5.26 -8.43 16.91
CA LEU A 52 4.46 -7.99 15.77
C LEU A 52 4.36 -6.45 15.69
N LYS A 53 4.23 -5.78 16.84
CA LYS A 53 4.24 -4.31 16.95
C LYS A 53 5.48 -3.68 16.35
N ARG A 54 6.66 -4.22 16.70
CA ARG A 54 7.94 -3.73 16.20
C ARG A 54 8.05 -3.92 14.69
N THR A 55 7.58 -5.03 14.17
CA THR A 55 7.52 -5.29 12.74
C THR A 55 6.60 -4.30 12.03
N MET A 56 5.40 -4.06 12.57
CA MET A 56 4.42 -3.15 11.96
C MET A 56 4.88 -1.69 11.99
N ILE A 57 5.46 -1.22 13.10
CA ILE A 57 5.98 0.16 13.17
C ILE A 57 7.10 0.40 12.16
N MET A 58 7.96 -0.60 11.90
CA MET A 58 9.02 -0.46 10.90
C MET A 58 8.46 -0.30 9.49
N VAL A 59 7.35 -0.99 9.16
CA VAL A 59 6.67 -0.79 7.87
C VAL A 59 6.06 0.60 7.78
N VAL A 60 5.43 1.09 8.86
CA VAL A 60 4.90 2.47 8.90
C VAL A 60 6.02 3.49 8.73
N LEU A 61 7.17 3.31 9.41
CA LEU A 61 8.34 4.18 9.24
C LEU A 61 8.89 4.13 7.81
N ALA A 62 8.86 2.97 7.16
CA ALA A 62 9.27 2.83 5.76
C ALA A 62 8.34 3.58 4.78
N LEU A 63 7.08 3.79 5.15
CA LEU A 63 6.11 4.57 4.36
C LEU A 63 6.25 6.09 4.56
N VAL A 64 6.87 6.54 5.66
CA VAL A 64 6.99 7.98 5.99
C VAL A 64 7.65 8.80 4.87
N PRO A 65 8.77 8.38 4.24
CA PRO A 65 9.36 9.14 3.14
C PRO A 65 8.39 9.35 1.98
N ALA A 66 7.64 8.30 1.58
CA ALA A 66 6.65 8.37 0.52
C ALA A 66 5.46 9.28 0.91
N LEU A 67 5.03 9.25 2.18
CA LEU A 67 3.99 10.15 2.69
C LEU A 67 4.43 11.61 2.66
N LEU A 68 5.61 11.93 3.20
CA LEU A 68 6.11 13.30 3.26
C LEU A 68 6.29 13.90 1.86
N PHE A 69 6.86 13.11 0.95
CA PHE A 69 6.98 13.53 -0.45
C PHE A 69 5.60 13.69 -1.09
N GLY A 70 4.67 12.77 -0.85
CA GLY A 70 3.30 12.82 -1.37
C GLY A 70 2.54 14.05 -0.92
N ILE A 71 2.63 14.41 0.37
CA ILE A 71 2.06 15.65 0.91
C ILE A 71 2.62 16.87 0.16
N TYR A 72 3.93 16.93 0.00
CA TYR A 72 4.57 18.03 -0.73
C TYR A 72 4.14 18.07 -2.20
N ASN A 73 4.11 16.92 -2.89
CA ASN A 73 3.74 16.82 -4.29
C ASN A 73 2.29 17.22 -4.54
N VAL A 74 1.35 16.85 -3.66
CA VAL A 74 -0.05 17.29 -3.76
C VAL A 74 -0.16 18.81 -3.77
N GLY A 75 0.54 19.51 -2.87
CA GLY A 75 0.58 20.95 -2.87
C GLY A 75 1.30 21.52 -4.12
N HIS A 76 2.40 20.90 -4.53
CA HIS A 76 3.13 21.34 -5.72
C HIS A 76 2.27 21.29 -6.98
N GLN A 77 1.55 20.19 -7.21
CA GLN A 77 0.65 20.03 -8.35
C GLN A 77 -0.52 21.03 -8.31
N HIS A 78 -1.05 21.35 -7.11
CA HIS A 78 -2.07 22.38 -6.96
C HIS A 78 -1.56 23.76 -7.41
N PHE A 79 -0.40 24.19 -6.90
CA PHE A 79 0.17 25.50 -7.24
C PHE A 79 0.62 25.58 -8.70
N LEU A 80 1.04 24.46 -9.30
CA LEU A 80 1.31 24.35 -10.72
C LEU A 80 0.03 24.52 -11.54
N ALA A 81 -1.03 23.82 -11.16
CA ALA A 81 -2.33 23.86 -11.85
C ALA A 81 -3.01 25.23 -11.76
N THR A 82 -2.75 26.00 -10.70
CA THR A 82 -3.29 27.37 -10.52
C THR A 82 -2.38 28.47 -11.10
N GLY A 83 -1.23 28.10 -11.70
CA GLY A 83 -0.32 29.05 -12.33
C GLY A 83 0.51 29.91 -11.37
N GLN A 84 0.53 29.57 -10.07
CA GLN A 84 1.32 30.29 -9.07
C GLN A 84 2.79 29.85 -9.04
N VAL A 85 3.12 28.74 -9.69
CA VAL A 85 4.46 28.17 -9.83
C VAL A 85 4.66 27.77 -11.29
N VAL A 86 5.85 28.06 -11.84
CA VAL A 86 6.20 27.68 -13.21
C VAL A 86 6.88 26.30 -13.22
N LEU A 87 6.67 25.53 -14.29
CA LEU A 87 7.39 24.28 -14.55
C LEU A 87 8.91 24.52 -14.49
N GLY A 88 9.61 23.81 -13.57
CA GLY A 88 11.04 23.98 -13.34
C GLY A 88 11.43 24.64 -12.01
N ASP A 89 10.50 25.26 -11.32
CA ASP A 89 10.70 25.95 -10.03
C ASP A 89 10.44 24.96 -8.86
N HIS A 90 11.33 23.97 -8.70
CA HIS A 90 10.99 22.77 -7.95
C HIS A 90 10.98 22.90 -6.43
N VAL A 91 11.86 23.63 -5.81
CA VAL A 91 12.08 23.40 -4.37
C VAL A 91 11.94 24.63 -3.48
N CYS A 92 12.39 25.79 -3.87
CA CYS A 92 12.56 26.89 -2.91
C CYS A 92 11.39 27.84 -2.76
N ASN A 93 10.55 28.00 -3.79
CA ASN A 93 9.44 28.94 -3.73
C ASN A 93 8.20 28.32 -3.11
N LEU A 94 7.70 28.92 -2.02
CA LEU A 94 6.47 28.52 -1.32
C LEU A 94 6.49 27.09 -0.72
N PHE A 95 7.66 26.59 -0.29
CA PHE A 95 7.77 25.23 0.27
C PHE A 95 6.72 24.96 1.37
N TRP A 96 6.62 25.84 2.34
CA TRP A 96 5.66 25.68 3.44
C TRP A 96 4.21 25.78 3.00
N ALA A 97 3.90 26.64 2.04
CA ALA A 97 2.55 26.75 1.49
C ALA A 97 2.13 25.47 0.77
N LYS A 98 3.02 24.90 -0.06
CA LYS A 98 2.82 23.61 -0.73
C LYS A 98 2.61 22.50 0.28
N PHE A 99 3.48 22.41 1.28
CA PHE A 99 3.40 21.36 2.31
C PHE A 99 2.13 21.47 3.16
N ILE A 100 1.74 22.68 3.59
CA ILE A 100 0.54 22.90 4.40
C ILE A 100 -0.72 22.57 3.59
N PHE A 101 -0.81 23.01 2.33
CA PHE A 101 -1.94 22.68 1.46
C PHE A 101 -2.08 21.16 1.29
N GLY A 102 -0.99 20.46 0.94
CA GLY A 102 -1.01 19.00 0.83
C GLY A 102 -1.36 18.30 2.14
N ALA A 103 -0.84 18.78 3.27
CA ALA A 103 -1.19 18.24 4.57
C ALA A 103 -2.68 18.40 4.89
N MET A 104 -3.28 19.55 4.61
CA MET A 104 -4.72 19.77 4.80
C MET A 104 -5.59 18.81 3.98
N LYS A 105 -5.11 18.37 2.82
CA LYS A 105 -5.83 17.40 1.97
C LYS A 105 -5.58 15.95 2.38
N VAL A 106 -4.36 15.59 2.73
CA VAL A 106 -3.96 14.21 3.01
C VAL A 106 -4.30 13.77 4.44
N LEU A 107 -4.12 14.64 5.45
CA LEU A 107 -4.39 14.30 6.85
C LEU A 107 -5.83 13.84 7.13
N PRO A 108 -6.89 14.47 6.59
CA PRO A 108 -8.25 13.97 6.78
C PRO A 108 -8.45 12.54 6.26
N LEU A 109 -7.84 12.18 5.13
CA LEU A 109 -7.90 10.82 4.58
C LEU A 109 -7.24 9.81 5.53
N ILE A 110 -6.08 10.17 6.10
CA ILE A 110 -5.39 9.33 7.09
C ILE A 110 -6.25 9.16 8.34
N ILE A 111 -6.78 10.25 8.89
CA ILE A 111 -7.62 10.23 10.09
C ILE A 111 -8.84 9.34 9.88
N VAL A 112 -9.54 9.49 8.76
CA VAL A 112 -10.74 8.68 8.45
C VAL A 112 -10.37 7.21 8.27
N SER A 113 -9.29 6.90 7.55
CA SER A 113 -8.82 5.53 7.38
C SER A 113 -8.56 4.85 8.72
N TYR A 114 -7.80 5.49 9.61
CA TYR A 114 -7.51 4.94 10.94
C TYR A 114 -8.74 4.89 11.84
N ALA A 115 -9.51 5.96 11.92
CA ALA A 115 -10.69 6.02 12.79
C ALA A 115 -11.73 4.96 12.43
N VAL A 116 -12.02 4.83 11.14
CA VAL A 116 -13.03 3.88 10.66
C VAL A 116 -12.50 2.44 10.76
N GLY A 117 -11.29 2.18 10.28
CA GLY A 117 -10.75 0.84 10.26
C GLY A 117 -10.50 0.27 11.66
N LEU A 118 -9.84 1.03 12.53
CA LEU A 118 -9.70 0.63 13.94
C LEU A 118 -11.06 0.54 14.64
N GLY A 119 -12.00 1.43 14.33
CA GLY A 119 -13.36 1.35 14.87
C GLY A 119 -14.04 0.03 14.57
N VAL A 120 -13.95 -0.46 13.33
CA VAL A 120 -14.47 -1.79 12.95
C VAL A 120 -13.75 -2.91 13.71
N GLU A 121 -12.41 -2.86 13.77
CA GLU A 121 -11.64 -3.88 14.51
C GLU A 121 -11.98 -3.91 16.00
N PHE A 122 -12.17 -2.75 16.63
CA PHE A 122 -12.61 -2.68 18.03
C PHE A 122 -13.98 -3.35 18.24
N VAL A 123 -14.91 -3.15 17.30
CA VAL A 123 -16.23 -3.81 17.36
C VAL A 123 -16.09 -5.32 17.27
N PHE A 124 -15.31 -5.83 16.30
CA PHE A 124 -15.09 -7.27 16.15
C PHE A 124 -14.31 -7.88 17.34
N ALA A 125 -13.30 -7.18 17.86
CA ALA A 125 -12.57 -7.61 19.05
C ALA A 125 -13.48 -7.72 20.29
N ALA A 126 -14.42 -6.77 20.46
CA ALA A 126 -15.38 -6.79 21.53
C ALA A 126 -16.40 -7.95 21.40
N ILE A 127 -16.85 -8.25 20.16
CA ILE A 127 -17.80 -9.35 19.89
C ILE A 127 -17.09 -10.70 20.10
N ASN A 128 -15.90 -10.88 19.54
CA ASN A 128 -15.16 -12.14 19.56
C ASN A 128 -14.34 -12.35 20.84
N LYS A 129 -14.29 -11.36 21.75
CA LYS A 129 -13.55 -11.39 23.02
C LYS A 129 -12.07 -11.71 22.86
N HIS A 130 -11.44 -11.24 21.82
CA HIS A 130 -9.99 -11.36 21.62
C HIS A 130 -9.29 -9.98 21.75
N ALA A 131 -7.98 -10.02 22.01
CA ALA A 131 -7.16 -8.81 22.03
C ALA A 131 -7.05 -8.22 20.60
N ILE A 132 -6.96 -6.89 20.52
CA ILE A 132 -6.78 -6.22 19.24
C ILE A 132 -5.42 -6.55 18.67
N GLN A 133 -5.41 -6.81 17.38
CA GLN A 133 -4.20 -7.09 16.63
C GLN A 133 -3.80 -5.84 15.83
N GLU A 134 -2.55 -5.44 15.94
CA GLU A 134 -2.06 -4.15 15.45
C GLU A 134 -1.77 -4.12 13.93
N GLY A 135 -2.14 -5.17 13.20
CA GLY A 135 -1.89 -5.26 11.75
C GLY A 135 -2.58 -4.18 10.92
N PHE A 136 -3.67 -3.58 11.41
CA PHE A 136 -4.37 -2.50 10.71
C PHE A 136 -3.57 -1.20 10.67
N LEU A 137 -2.60 -0.99 11.56
CA LEU A 137 -1.77 0.22 11.53
C LEU A 137 -1.07 0.42 10.18
N VAL A 138 -0.62 -0.66 9.55
CA VAL A 138 -0.02 -0.62 8.21
C VAL A 138 -1.08 -0.37 7.15
N SER A 139 -2.19 -1.10 7.17
CA SER A 139 -3.28 -0.93 6.20
C SER A 139 -3.89 0.47 6.27
N GLY A 140 -4.07 1.01 7.48
CA GLY A 140 -4.57 2.36 7.71
C GLY A 140 -3.70 3.46 7.11
N MET A 141 -2.37 3.24 7.03
CA MET A 141 -1.44 4.15 6.37
C MET A 141 -1.38 3.92 4.85
N LEU A 142 -1.46 2.67 4.40
CA LEU A 142 -1.43 2.35 2.97
C LEU A 142 -2.66 2.87 2.23
N ILE A 143 -3.86 2.78 2.82
CA ILE A 143 -5.11 3.20 2.18
C ILE A 143 -5.04 4.63 1.63
N PRO A 144 -4.76 5.69 2.43
CA PRO A 144 -4.69 7.04 1.89
C PRO A 144 -3.57 7.23 0.86
N LEU A 145 -2.44 6.53 0.99
CA LEU A 145 -1.30 6.68 0.09
C LEU A 145 -1.59 6.21 -1.35
N ILE A 146 -2.52 5.30 -1.53
CA ILE A 146 -2.92 4.77 -2.84
C ILE A 146 -4.18 5.42 -3.41
N MET A 147 -4.75 6.39 -2.71
CA MET A 147 -5.97 7.08 -3.14
C MET A 147 -5.66 8.36 -3.94
N PRO A 148 -6.57 8.79 -4.82
CA PRO A 148 -6.59 10.15 -5.32
C PRO A 148 -6.86 11.16 -4.20
N VAL A 149 -6.44 12.42 -4.43
CA VAL A 149 -6.44 13.46 -3.39
C VAL A 149 -7.84 13.91 -2.98
N ASP A 150 -8.77 14.05 -3.94
CA ASP A 150 -10.11 14.62 -3.71
C ASP A 150 -11.22 13.55 -3.60
N VAL A 151 -10.86 12.33 -3.15
CA VAL A 151 -11.87 11.31 -2.85
C VAL A 151 -12.70 11.73 -1.63
N PRO A 152 -14.04 11.74 -1.72
CA PRO A 152 -14.90 12.06 -0.59
C PRO A 152 -14.64 11.15 0.61
N LEU A 153 -14.48 11.73 1.80
CA LEU A 153 -14.12 11.00 3.03
C LEU A 153 -15.10 9.88 3.37
N TRP A 154 -16.41 10.08 3.12
CA TRP A 154 -17.42 9.05 3.36
C TRP A 154 -17.25 7.82 2.46
N MET A 155 -16.79 8.02 1.20
CA MET A 155 -16.48 6.89 0.29
C MET A 155 -15.33 6.06 0.82
N VAL A 156 -14.26 6.73 1.29
CA VAL A 156 -13.12 6.07 1.93
C VAL A 156 -13.57 5.31 3.17
N ALA A 157 -14.45 5.90 4.00
CA ALA A 157 -15.00 5.24 5.17
C ALA A 157 -15.75 3.95 4.81
N VAL A 158 -16.69 4.01 3.86
CA VAL A 158 -17.46 2.83 3.41
C VAL A 158 -16.58 1.76 2.83
N ALA A 159 -15.62 2.14 1.98
CA ALA A 159 -14.67 1.20 1.38
C ALA A 159 -13.76 0.54 2.42
N THR A 160 -13.31 1.30 3.42
CA THR A 160 -12.52 0.77 4.53
C THR A 160 -13.32 -0.22 5.38
N ILE A 161 -14.59 0.09 5.70
CA ILE A 161 -15.49 -0.85 6.39
C ILE A 161 -15.62 -2.14 5.60
N PHE A 162 -15.92 -2.02 4.30
CA PHE A 162 -16.05 -3.19 3.42
C PHE A 162 -14.77 -4.04 3.41
N ALA A 163 -13.61 -3.41 3.22
CA ALA A 163 -12.34 -4.11 3.12
C ALA A 163 -11.92 -4.76 4.45
N VAL A 164 -12.15 -4.11 5.58
CA VAL A 164 -11.84 -4.68 6.90
C VAL A 164 -12.79 -5.84 7.21
N VAL A 165 -14.09 -5.68 7.00
CA VAL A 165 -15.07 -6.73 7.29
C VAL A 165 -14.87 -7.92 6.37
N ILE A 166 -14.96 -7.70 5.04
CA ILE A 166 -14.95 -8.79 4.05
C ILE A 166 -13.52 -9.29 3.77
N GLY A 167 -12.53 -8.39 3.72
CA GLY A 167 -11.15 -8.77 3.38
C GLY A 167 -10.34 -9.33 4.55
N LYS A 168 -10.77 -9.09 5.80
CA LYS A 168 -9.97 -9.46 6.97
C LYS A 168 -10.78 -10.19 8.05
N GLU A 169 -11.81 -9.57 8.63
CA GLU A 169 -12.50 -10.08 9.80
C GLU A 169 -13.28 -11.37 9.52
N VAL A 170 -13.90 -11.49 8.35
CA VAL A 170 -14.62 -12.71 7.93
C VAL A 170 -13.70 -13.92 7.86
N PHE A 171 -12.41 -13.73 7.56
CA PHE A 171 -11.41 -14.80 7.50
C PHE A 171 -10.76 -15.13 8.86
N GLY A 172 -11.03 -14.35 9.91
CA GLY A 172 -10.49 -14.58 11.26
C GLY A 172 -9.56 -13.48 11.79
N GLY A 173 -9.47 -12.34 11.13
CA GLY A 173 -8.70 -11.18 11.56
C GLY A 173 -7.27 -11.13 11.01
N THR A 174 -6.39 -10.41 11.71
CA THR A 174 -5.00 -10.20 11.28
C THR A 174 -4.23 -11.52 11.17
N GLY A 175 -3.58 -11.75 10.04
CA GLY A 175 -2.80 -12.95 9.78
C GLY A 175 -3.58 -14.08 9.09
N MET A 176 -4.92 -13.96 8.97
CA MET A 176 -5.79 -14.92 8.29
C MET A 176 -6.37 -14.36 6.99
N ASN A 177 -6.15 -13.09 6.69
CA ASN A 177 -6.64 -12.44 5.49
C ASN A 177 -5.97 -13.02 4.23
N VAL A 178 -6.79 -13.36 3.23
CA VAL A 178 -6.33 -13.89 1.94
C VAL A 178 -5.85 -12.74 1.03
N LEU A 179 -6.48 -11.57 1.13
CA LEU A 179 -6.22 -10.41 0.29
C LEU A 179 -5.63 -9.25 1.11
N ASN A 180 -4.81 -8.44 0.48
CA ASN A 180 -4.32 -7.20 1.09
C ASN A 180 -5.48 -6.21 1.26
N VAL A 181 -5.73 -5.78 2.51
CA VAL A 181 -6.88 -4.95 2.89
C VAL A 181 -6.87 -3.59 2.20
N ALA A 182 -5.70 -2.94 2.07
CA ALA A 182 -5.60 -1.65 1.40
C ALA A 182 -5.97 -1.74 -0.09
N LEU A 183 -5.54 -2.81 -0.76
CA LEU A 183 -5.89 -3.06 -2.16
C LEU A 183 -7.36 -3.41 -2.35
N VAL A 184 -7.97 -4.14 -1.41
CA VAL A 184 -9.43 -4.39 -1.42
C VAL A 184 -10.21 -3.08 -1.28
N THR A 185 -9.76 -2.17 -0.41
CA THR A 185 -10.36 -0.83 -0.27
C THR A 185 -10.33 -0.06 -1.58
N ARG A 186 -9.17 -0.02 -2.24
CA ARG A 186 -9.02 0.66 -3.54
C ARG A 186 -9.84 -0.01 -4.64
N ALA A 187 -9.85 -1.35 -4.69
CA ALA A 187 -10.63 -2.11 -5.65
C ALA A 187 -12.13 -1.83 -5.50
N PHE A 188 -12.64 -1.83 -4.27
CA PHE A 188 -14.04 -1.49 -4.01
C PHE A 188 -14.38 -0.10 -4.54
N LEU A 189 -13.56 0.92 -4.24
CA LEU A 189 -13.80 2.28 -4.74
C LEU A 189 -13.70 2.36 -6.27
N PHE A 190 -12.75 1.69 -6.86
CA PHE A 190 -12.58 1.69 -8.30
C PHE A 190 -13.79 1.10 -9.04
N PHE A 191 -14.37 0.02 -8.53
CA PHE A 191 -15.55 -0.60 -9.16
C PHE A 191 -16.86 0.08 -8.78
N ALA A 192 -17.00 0.58 -7.55
CA ALA A 192 -18.23 1.22 -7.09
C ALA A 192 -18.34 2.69 -7.53
N TYR A 193 -17.21 3.40 -7.59
CA TYR A 193 -17.17 4.85 -7.85
C TYR A 193 -16.07 5.21 -8.86
N PRO A 194 -16.09 4.67 -10.09
CA PRO A 194 -15.00 4.82 -11.05
C PRO A 194 -14.70 6.29 -11.40
N THR A 195 -15.70 7.15 -11.44
CA THR A 195 -15.54 8.58 -11.75
C THR A 195 -14.73 9.38 -10.72
N LYS A 196 -14.57 8.84 -9.50
CA LYS A 196 -13.76 9.46 -8.43
C LYS A 196 -12.39 8.80 -8.26
N MET A 197 -12.17 7.68 -8.94
CA MET A 197 -10.93 6.90 -8.86
C MET A 197 -10.12 6.88 -10.15
N SER A 198 -10.73 7.26 -11.26
CA SER A 198 -10.12 7.27 -12.59
C SER A 198 -10.53 8.52 -13.36
N GLY A 199 -9.68 8.95 -14.30
CA GLY A 199 -9.88 10.13 -15.10
C GLY A 199 -8.83 11.22 -14.84
N ASP A 200 -8.84 12.29 -15.63
CA ASP A 200 -7.77 13.28 -15.64
C ASP A 200 -7.85 14.28 -14.48
N GLN A 201 -9.04 14.52 -13.94
CA GLN A 201 -9.27 15.56 -12.93
C GLN A 201 -9.16 15.12 -11.48
N VAL A 202 -9.01 13.81 -11.22
CA VAL A 202 -9.06 13.27 -9.86
C VAL A 202 -7.70 13.31 -9.13
N TRP A 203 -6.61 13.48 -9.87
CA TRP A 203 -5.24 13.37 -9.35
C TRP A 203 -4.67 14.67 -8.81
N VAL A 204 -5.23 15.81 -9.23
CA VAL A 204 -4.80 17.13 -8.80
C VAL A 204 -5.97 17.88 -8.18
N SER A 205 -5.82 18.27 -6.91
CA SER A 205 -6.85 19.04 -6.22
C SER A 205 -6.77 20.51 -6.66
N LEU A 206 -7.84 21.00 -7.25
CA LEU A 206 -7.97 22.42 -7.60
C LEU A 206 -8.57 23.24 -6.45
N GLY A 207 -9.24 22.64 -5.47
CA GLY A 207 -10.02 23.35 -4.46
C GLY A 207 -11.10 24.21 -5.11
N ASP A 208 -11.16 25.49 -4.69
CA ASP A 208 -12.10 26.48 -5.26
C ASP A 208 -11.47 27.27 -6.43
N CYS A 209 -10.23 26.97 -6.82
CA CYS A 209 -9.50 27.65 -7.87
C CYS A 209 -9.80 27.03 -9.24
N LYS A 210 -9.69 27.86 -10.30
CA LYS A 210 -9.74 27.37 -11.67
C LYS A 210 -8.32 26.99 -12.11
N ALA A 211 -8.22 25.90 -12.87
CA ALA A 211 -6.95 25.52 -13.50
C ALA A 211 -6.60 26.54 -14.59
N VAL A 212 -5.30 26.68 -14.83
CA VAL A 212 -4.78 27.46 -15.98
C VAL A 212 -5.23 26.79 -17.28
N ASP A 213 -5.51 27.60 -18.31
CA ASP A 213 -5.91 27.10 -19.61
C ASP A 213 -4.87 26.10 -20.15
N GLY A 214 -5.33 24.93 -20.60
CA GLY A 214 -4.49 23.86 -21.10
C GLY A 214 -3.96 22.85 -20.07
N PHE A 215 -4.26 23.02 -18.77
CA PHE A 215 -3.88 22.04 -17.75
C PHE A 215 -4.90 20.88 -17.69
N SER A 216 -4.44 19.65 -17.95
CA SER A 216 -5.32 18.46 -17.94
C SER A 216 -5.33 17.70 -16.61
N GLY A 217 -4.28 17.79 -15.81
CA GLY A 217 -4.13 17.00 -14.56
C GLY A 217 -3.99 15.48 -14.77
N ALA A 218 -3.92 15.02 -16.02
CA ALA A 218 -3.79 13.62 -16.36
C ALA A 218 -2.49 13.00 -15.84
N THR A 219 -2.54 11.73 -15.45
CA THR A 219 -1.33 11.01 -15.05
C THR A 219 -0.43 10.75 -16.26
N PRO A 220 0.89 10.62 -16.07
CA PRO A 220 1.81 10.24 -17.15
C PRO A 220 1.40 8.97 -17.90
N LEU A 221 0.82 7.97 -17.19
CA LEU A 221 0.30 6.76 -17.83
C LEU A 221 -0.95 7.03 -18.67
N GLY A 222 -1.84 7.92 -18.20
CA GLY A 222 -3.01 8.35 -18.99
C GLY A 222 -2.59 9.08 -20.27
N ASN A 223 -1.62 9.98 -20.16
CA ASN A 223 -1.05 10.69 -21.32
C ASN A 223 -0.35 9.72 -22.30
N ALA A 224 0.38 8.73 -21.79
CA ALA A 224 1.07 7.73 -22.60
C ALA A 224 0.12 6.88 -23.46
N VAL A 225 -1.09 6.61 -22.97
CA VAL A 225 -2.12 5.89 -23.74
C VAL A 225 -2.54 6.64 -24.99
N GLN A 226 -2.59 7.98 -24.92
CA GLN A 226 -3.03 8.84 -26.04
C GLN A 226 -1.88 9.28 -26.94
N GLY A 227 -0.74 9.67 -26.36
CA GLY A 227 0.37 10.30 -27.06
C GLY A 227 1.68 9.50 -27.08
N GLY A 228 1.72 8.30 -26.51
CA GLY A 228 2.93 7.47 -26.50
C GLY A 228 4.09 8.10 -25.73
N VAL A 229 5.30 7.97 -26.29
CA VAL A 229 6.56 8.41 -25.64
C VAL A 229 6.64 9.93 -25.47
N ASP A 230 6.10 10.68 -26.43
CA ASP A 230 6.21 12.14 -26.44
C ASP A 230 5.32 12.83 -25.40
N ALA A 231 4.33 12.10 -24.87
CA ALA A 231 3.38 12.63 -23.89
C ALA A 231 3.79 12.36 -22.42
N ILE A 232 4.91 11.67 -22.18
CA ILE A 232 5.38 11.33 -20.83
C ILE A 232 6.52 12.26 -20.40
N PRO A 233 6.62 12.57 -19.08
CA PRO A 233 7.74 13.34 -18.53
C PRO A 233 9.07 12.59 -18.70
N SER A 234 10.19 13.31 -18.53
CA SER A 234 11.51 12.66 -18.58
C SER A 234 11.64 11.52 -17.55
N LEU A 235 12.56 10.58 -17.81
CA LEU A 235 12.82 9.50 -16.87
C LEU A 235 13.24 10.03 -15.48
N MET A 236 14.02 11.11 -15.44
CA MET A 236 14.45 11.73 -14.20
C MET A 236 13.28 12.33 -13.42
N ASP A 237 12.38 13.06 -14.08
CA ASP A 237 11.18 13.62 -13.46
C ASP A 237 10.27 12.52 -12.92
N SER A 238 10.17 11.40 -13.63
CA SER A 238 9.41 10.23 -13.20
C SER A 238 10.03 9.54 -11.98
N ILE A 239 11.36 9.55 -11.85
CA ILE A 239 12.07 8.98 -10.69
C ILE A 239 11.95 9.91 -9.48
N ILE A 240 12.11 11.22 -9.67
CA ILE A 240 11.95 12.21 -8.59
C ILE A 240 10.49 12.24 -8.13
N GLY A 241 9.53 12.24 -9.07
CA GLY A 241 8.12 12.08 -8.76
C GLY A 241 7.28 13.36 -8.72
N PHE A 242 7.73 14.49 -9.33
CA PHE A 242 6.91 15.70 -9.48
C PHE A 242 5.87 15.54 -10.59
N ILE A 243 5.09 14.50 -10.50
CA ILE A 243 4.07 14.09 -11.48
C ILE A 243 2.71 13.93 -10.79
N PRO A 244 1.60 14.16 -11.51
CA PRO A 244 0.27 13.85 -10.98
C PRO A 244 0.08 12.33 -10.79
N GLY A 245 -0.54 11.93 -9.68
CA GLY A 245 -0.79 10.51 -9.36
C GLY A 245 -1.32 10.31 -7.96
N SER A 246 -1.40 9.06 -7.50
CA SER A 246 -1.78 8.72 -6.13
C SER A 246 -0.79 9.32 -5.11
N ILE A 247 -1.27 9.63 -3.91
CA ILE A 247 -0.53 10.41 -2.92
C ILE A 247 0.87 9.85 -2.63
N GLY A 248 1.01 8.55 -2.42
CA GLY A 248 2.29 7.91 -2.04
C GLY A 248 3.07 7.25 -3.18
N GLU A 249 2.49 7.17 -4.39
CA GLU A 249 3.03 6.35 -5.48
C GLU A 249 3.95 7.11 -6.43
N THR A 250 4.10 8.43 -6.28
CA THR A 250 4.73 9.30 -7.28
C THR A 250 6.26 9.23 -7.27
N SER A 251 6.93 9.23 -6.11
CA SER A 251 8.39 9.29 -6.02
C SER A 251 9.03 7.93 -5.86
N VAL A 252 9.75 7.48 -6.87
CA VAL A 252 10.53 6.24 -6.83
C VAL A 252 11.68 6.31 -5.82
N ILE A 253 12.27 7.51 -5.63
CA ILE A 253 13.34 7.73 -4.63
C ILE A 253 12.80 7.52 -3.21
N ALA A 254 11.66 8.11 -2.88
CA ALA A 254 11.05 7.98 -1.56
C ALA A 254 10.64 6.52 -1.29
N ILE A 255 10.08 5.83 -2.30
CA ILE A 255 9.77 4.40 -2.25
C ILE A 255 11.05 3.57 -2.06
N GLY A 256 12.13 3.91 -2.75
CA GLY A 256 13.44 3.25 -2.63
C GLY A 256 14.06 3.37 -1.24
N LEU A 257 13.92 4.52 -0.57
CA LEU A 257 14.33 4.69 0.84
C LEU A 257 13.53 3.76 1.77
N GLY A 258 12.22 3.67 1.55
CA GLY A 258 11.37 2.72 2.28
C GLY A 258 11.75 1.26 2.00
N ALA A 259 12.02 0.91 0.75
CA ALA A 259 12.50 -0.42 0.36
C ALA A 259 13.81 -0.78 1.07
N LEU A 260 14.76 0.15 1.11
CA LEU A 260 16.04 -0.03 1.79
C LEU A 260 15.85 -0.35 3.27
N LEU A 261 14.97 0.41 3.96
CA LEU A 261 14.65 0.17 5.36
C LEU A 261 14.01 -1.22 5.57
N LEU A 262 13.05 -1.61 4.72
CA LEU A 262 12.41 -2.93 4.80
C LEU A 262 13.37 -4.09 4.54
N VAL A 263 14.34 -3.92 3.64
CA VAL A 263 15.35 -4.93 3.34
C VAL A 263 16.38 -5.05 4.46
N ILE A 264 16.87 -3.92 5.00
CA ILE A 264 17.83 -3.91 6.12
C ILE A 264 17.22 -4.55 7.37
N THR A 265 15.95 -4.28 7.65
CA THR A 265 15.23 -4.86 8.79
C THR A 265 14.81 -6.32 8.55
N GLY A 266 14.94 -6.82 7.32
CA GLY A 266 14.54 -8.18 6.95
C GLY A 266 13.03 -8.43 6.91
N ILE A 267 12.20 -7.38 7.02
CA ILE A 267 10.75 -7.46 6.99
C ILE A 267 10.25 -7.61 5.55
N GLY A 268 10.79 -6.79 4.64
CA GLY A 268 10.46 -6.86 3.21
C GLY A 268 11.27 -7.92 2.48
N SER A 269 10.62 -8.71 1.62
CA SER A 269 11.29 -9.73 0.83
C SER A 269 11.93 -9.18 -0.45
N LEU A 270 13.25 -9.01 -0.47
CA LEU A 270 14.00 -8.61 -1.67
C LEU A 270 13.72 -9.54 -2.87
N ARG A 271 13.47 -10.84 -2.61
CA ARG A 271 13.15 -11.81 -3.67
C ARG A 271 11.85 -11.46 -4.41
N ILE A 272 10.81 -11.06 -3.66
CA ILE A 272 9.53 -10.64 -4.26
C ILE A 272 9.73 -9.34 -5.04
N MET A 273 10.40 -8.34 -4.45
CA MET A 273 10.63 -7.06 -5.09
C MET A 273 11.36 -7.25 -6.43
N LEU A 274 12.53 -7.88 -6.41
CA LEU A 274 13.34 -8.08 -7.62
C LEU A 274 12.64 -8.94 -8.67
N SER A 275 11.94 -10.01 -8.26
CA SER A 275 11.23 -10.88 -9.21
C SER A 275 10.03 -10.16 -9.84
N MET A 276 9.33 -9.29 -9.11
CA MET A 276 8.25 -8.49 -9.68
C MET A 276 8.78 -7.48 -10.70
N PHE A 277 9.88 -6.78 -10.40
CA PHE A 277 10.54 -5.91 -11.37
C PHE A 277 11.05 -6.69 -12.59
N ALA A 278 11.62 -7.88 -12.41
CA ALA A 278 12.07 -8.74 -13.50
C ALA A 278 10.90 -9.20 -14.39
N GLY A 279 9.78 -9.61 -13.80
CA GLY A 279 8.56 -9.99 -14.54
C GLY A 279 7.99 -8.84 -15.35
N GLY A 280 7.90 -7.64 -14.75
CA GLY A 280 7.47 -6.43 -15.44
C GLY A 280 8.39 -6.03 -16.58
N LEU A 281 9.72 -6.10 -16.35
CA LEU A 281 10.72 -5.80 -17.37
C LEU A 281 10.64 -6.77 -18.57
N LEU A 282 10.50 -8.06 -18.32
CA LEU A 282 10.39 -9.07 -19.39
C LEU A 282 9.21 -8.79 -20.32
N VAL A 283 8.04 -8.50 -19.76
CA VAL A 283 6.84 -8.19 -20.57
C VAL A 283 6.97 -6.83 -21.24
N GLY A 284 7.49 -5.80 -20.53
CA GLY A 284 7.74 -4.50 -21.12
C GLY A 284 8.69 -4.56 -22.32
N LEU A 285 9.79 -5.29 -22.21
CA LEU A 285 10.71 -5.52 -23.34
C LEU A 285 10.04 -6.29 -24.50
N ALA A 286 9.20 -7.29 -24.19
CA ALA A 286 8.45 -7.99 -25.22
C ALA A 286 7.52 -7.05 -25.99
N TYR A 287 6.82 -6.15 -25.28
CA TYR A 287 6.00 -5.13 -25.96
C TYR A 287 6.83 -4.13 -26.74
N ASN A 288 7.98 -3.68 -26.24
CA ASN A 288 8.87 -2.78 -26.96
C ASN A 288 9.40 -3.40 -28.28
N THR A 289 9.55 -4.74 -28.33
CA THR A 289 10.07 -5.43 -29.54
C THR A 289 8.98 -5.81 -30.53
N PHE A 290 7.80 -6.22 -30.06
CA PHE A 290 6.73 -6.78 -30.90
C PHE A 290 5.48 -5.89 -30.98
N GLY A 291 5.38 -4.86 -30.16
CA GLY A 291 4.20 -4.02 -30.09
C GLY A 291 4.12 -2.98 -31.20
N SER A 292 2.90 -2.72 -31.71
CA SER A 292 2.65 -1.76 -32.78
C SER A 292 2.02 -0.45 -32.32
N ASN A 293 1.47 -0.40 -31.09
CA ASN A 293 0.80 0.78 -30.56
C ASN A 293 1.81 1.81 -29.98
N PRO A 294 1.51 3.12 -29.99
CA PRO A 294 2.37 4.15 -29.38
C PRO A 294 2.71 3.86 -27.90
N PHE A 295 1.75 3.32 -27.14
CA PHE A 295 1.97 2.96 -25.74
C PHE A 295 2.96 1.80 -25.57
N HIS A 296 3.03 0.86 -26.53
CA HIS A 296 4.00 -0.23 -26.53
C HIS A 296 5.45 0.23 -26.74
N GLN A 297 5.63 1.42 -27.33
CA GLN A 297 6.97 2.00 -27.59
C GLN A 297 7.56 2.71 -26.35
N VAL A 298 6.76 2.94 -25.29
CA VAL A 298 7.27 3.49 -24.01
C VAL A 298 8.33 2.54 -23.45
N PRO A 299 9.57 3.01 -23.16
CA PRO A 299 10.64 2.16 -22.66
C PRO A 299 10.22 1.36 -21.42
N ALA A 300 10.50 0.07 -21.40
CA ALA A 300 10.07 -0.83 -20.32
C ALA A 300 10.50 -0.32 -18.92
N ILE A 301 11.74 0.19 -18.80
CA ILE A 301 12.23 0.77 -17.53
C ILE A 301 11.37 1.98 -17.13
N HIS A 302 11.01 2.84 -18.06
CA HIS A 302 10.17 3.99 -17.78
C HIS A 302 8.78 3.57 -17.29
N GLN A 303 8.17 2.57 -17.93
CA GLN A 303 6.89 2.02 -17.48
C GLN A 303 6.93 1.45 -16.05
N LEU A 304 8.06 0.88 -15.62
CA LEU A 304 8.23 0.37 -14.25
C LEU A 304 8.34 1.49 -13.21
N MET A 305 8.85 2.66 -13.60
CA MET A 305 8.99 3.82 -12.71
C MET A 305 7.70 4.66 -12.63
N LEU A 306 6.80 4.53 -13.59
CA LEU A 306 5.54 5.26 -13.63
C LEU A 306 4.41 4.54 -12.88
N GLY A 307 3.54 5.33 -12.24
CA GLY A 307 2.39 4.83 -11.48
C GLY A 307 2.76 4.01 -10.27
N GLY A 308 1.82 3.22 -9.77
CA GLY A 308 1.97 2.46 -8.54
C GLY A 308 2.82 1.18 -8.62
N PHE A 309 3.58 0.92 -9.71
CA PHE A 309 4.32 -0.33 -9.85
C PHE A 309 5.41 -0.50 -8.78
N ALA A 310 6.25 0.51 -8.61
CA ALA A 310 7.32 0.49 -7.61
C ALA A 310 6.75 0.42 -6.19
N PHE A 311 5.72 1.20 -5.88
CA PHE A 311 5.05 1.21 -4.59
C PHE A 311 4.39 -0.16 -4.29
N GLY A 312 3.68 -0.73 -5.26
CA GLY A 312 3.08 -2.05 -5.15
C GLY A 312 4.11 -3.16 -4.94
N ALA A 313 5.25 -3.10 -5.64
CA ALA A 313 6.33 -4.08 -5.50
C ALA A 313 6.98 -4.04 -4.12
N VAL A 314 7.13 -2.85 -3.52
CA VAL A 314 7.84 -2.66 -2.25
C VAL A 314 6.93 -2.88 -1.05
N PHE A 315 5.74 -2.29 -1.01
CA PHE A 315 4.92 -2.23 0.21
C PHE A 315 3.71 -3.17 0.20
N MET A 316 3.25 -3.60 -0.98
CA MET A 316 2.01 -4.38 -1.08
C MET A 316 2.26 -5.84 -1.46
N ALA A 317 3.12 -6.10 -2.45
CA ALA A 317 3.44 -7.47 -2.84
C ALA A 317 4.30 -8.19 -1.79
N THR A 318 5.00 -7.45 -0.92
CA THR A 318 5.81 -8.01 0.16
C THR A 318 5.06 -8.18 1.47
N ASP A 319 3.74 -7.99 1.48
CA ASP A 319 2.90 -8.22 2.67
C ASP A 319 3.15 -9.64 3.23
N PRO A 320 3.61 -9.77 4.48
CA PRO A 320 4.00 -11.07 5.02
C PRO A 320 2.83 -12.03 5.21
N VAL A 321 1.58 -11.54 5.22
CA VAL A 321 0.39 -12.37 5.39
C VAL A 321 -0.09 -12.95 4.05
N THR A 322 -0.22 -12.11 3.03
CA THR A 322 -0.88 -12.47 1.77
C THR A 322 0.09 -12.96 0.69
N ALA A 323 1.40 -12.73 0.86
CA ALA A 323 2.41 -13.17 -0.09
C ALA A 323 2.82 -14.64 0.12
N SER A 324 3.41 -15.24 -0.93
CA SER A 324 4.02 -16.58 -0.83
C SER A 324 5.14 -16.62 0.23
N GLN A 325 5.21 -17.71 1.02
CA GLN A 325 6.13 -17.85 2.14
C GLN A 325 7.41 -18.62 1.78
N THR A 326 7.33 -19.56 0.81
CA THR A 326 8.48 -20.37 0.43
C THR A 326 9.50 -19.58 -0.40
N ALA A 327 10.79 -19.89 -0.26
CA ALA A 327 11.86 -19.15 -0.95
C ALA A 327 11.72 -19.16 -2.47
N THR A 328 11.35 -20.30 -3.06
CA THR A 328 11.09 -20.43 -4.50
C THR A 328 9.73 -19.84 -4.87
N GLY A 329 8.74 -20.01 -4.00
CA GLY A 329 7.40 -19.45 -4.19
C GLY A 329 7.43 -17.92 -4.26
N LYS A 330 8.25 -17.25 -3.45
CA LYS A 330 8.43 -15.80 -3.49
C LYS A 330 8.90 -15.29 -4.87
N ILE A 331 9.79 -16.03 -5.52
CA ILE A 331 10.28 -15.68 -6.87
C ILE A 331 9.17 -15.90 -7.91
N ILE A 332 8.47 -17.04 -7.86
CA ILE A 332 7.38 -17.34 -8.79
C ILE A 332 6.23 -16.35 -8.62
N TYR A 333 5.86 -16.05 -7.37
CA TYR A 333 4.83 -15.10 -7.02
C TYR A 333 5.14 -13.68 -7.53
N GLY A 334 6.35 -13.18 -7.28
CA GLY A 334 6.76 -11.86 -7.76
C GLY A 334 6.80 -11.77 -9.28
N LEU A 335 7.38 -12.78 -9.97
CA LEU A 335 7.37 -12.86 -11.43
C LEU A 335 5.94 -12.86 -11.98
N PHE A 336 5.05 -13.67 -11.41
CA PHE A 336 3.65 -13.76 -11.81
C PHE A 336 2.96 -12.40 -11.72
N ILE A 337 3.10 -11.69 -10.57
CA ILE A 337 2.50 -10.36 -10.39
C ILE A 337 3.08 -9.36 -11.38
N GLY A 338 4.42 -9.33 -11.55
CA GLY A 338 5.07 -8.42 -12.48
C GLY A 338 4.61 -8.60 -13.93
N ILE A 339 4.48 -9.84 -14.38
CA ILE A 339 3.97 -10.20 -15.71
C ILE A 339 2.53 -9.71 -15.85
N ILE A 340 1.64 -10.08 -14.92
CA ILE A 340 0.21 -9.73 -15.00
C ILE A 340 0.00 -8.21 -14.90
N ALA A 341 0.74 -7.53 -14.04
CA ALA A 341 0.65 -6.07 -13.91
C ALA A 341 0.96 -5.35 -15.23
N MET A 342 2.03 -5.77 -15.92
CA MET A 342 2.38 -5.20 -17.22
C MET A 342 1.41 -5.59 -18.32
N LEU A 343 0.92 -6.85 -18.33
CA LEU A 343 -0.12 -7.27 -19.27
C LEU A 343 -1.38 -6.43 -19.12
N ILE A 344 -1.91 -6.25 -17.90
CA ILE A 344 -3.10 -5.44 -17.66
C ILE A 344 -2.85 -3.98 -18.09
N ARG A 345 -1.71 -3.41 -17.69
CA ARG A 345 -1.35 -2.01 -17.97
C ARG A 345 -1.34 -1.71 -19.45
N VAL A 346 -0.71 -2.57 -20.24
CA VAL A 346 -0.49 -2.33 -21.67
C VAL A 346 -1.69 -2.76 -22.53
N SER A 347 -2.39 -3.83 -22.12
CA SER A 347 -3.52 -4.36 -22.88
C SER A 347 -4.85 -3.65 -22.58
N ASN A 348 -4.96 -2.97 -21.43
CA ASN A 348 -6.20 -2.29 -21.03
C ASN A 348 -5.99 -0.77 -20.89
N PRO A 349 -6.25 0.02 -21.95
CA PRO A 349 -6.12 1.47 -21.92
C PRO A 349 -7.04 2.17 -20.90
N ALA A 350 -8.16 1.54 -20.56
CA ALA A 350 -9.10 2.08 -19.58
C ALA A 350 -8.58 1.98 -18.12
N TYR A 351 -7.59 1.11 -17.88
CA TYR A 351 -7.00 0.94 -16.55
C TYR A 351 -5.47 0.74 -16.65
N PRO A 352 -4.71 1.80 -16.97
CA PRO A 352 -3.28 1.69 -17.23
C PRO A 352 -2.44 1.39 -15.98
N GLU A 353 -2.99 1.45 -14.78
CA GLU A 353 -2.24 1.13 -13.55
C GLU A 353 -2.01 -0.36 -13.37
N GLY A 354 -3.03 -1.21 -13.50
CA GLY A 354 -2.96 -2.68 -13.52
C GLY A 354 -2.41 -3.38 -12.26
N VAL A 355 -1.57 -2.73 -11.49
CA VAL A 355 -0.78 -3.34 -10.39
C VAL A 355 -1.66 -3.82 -9.25
N MET A 356 -2.70 -3.05 -8.89
CA MET A 356 -3.64 -3.43 -7.83
C MET A 356 -4.29 -4.79 -8.10
N LEU A 357 -4.85 -4.95 -9.29
CA LEU A 357 -5.53 -6.20 -9.69
C LEU A 357 -4.55 -7.37 -9.80
N ALA A 358 -3.33 -7.11 -10.29
CA ALA A 358 -2.29 -8.12 -10.38
C ALA A 358 -1.87 -8.65 -9.00
N ILE A 359 -1.70 -7.76 -8.00
CA ILE A 359 -1.35 -8.18 -6.64
C ILE A 359 -2.51 -8.93 -5.99
N LEU A 360 -3.76 -8.46 -6.12
CA LEU A 360 -4.93 -9.16 -5.59
C LEU A 360 -5.05 -10.57 -6.20
N LEU A 361 -4.86 -10.70 -7.50
CA LEU A 361 -4.83 -12.00 -8.17
C LEU A 361 -3.66 -12.86 -7.64
N GLY A 362 -2.47 -12.27 -7.50
CA GLY A 362 -1.31 -12.94 -6.94
C GLY A 362 -1.56 -13.47 -5.53
N ASN A 363 -2.23 -12.69 -4.67
CA ASN A 363 -2.58 -13.10 -3.31
C ASN A 363 -3.45 -14.36 -3.29
N VAL A 364 -4.44 -14.46 -4.20
CA VAL A 364 -5.27 -15.66 -4.34
C VAL A 364 -4.45 -16.88 -4.74
N PHE A 365 -3.46 -16.71 -5.61
CA PHE A 365 -2.59 -17.79 -6.05
C PHE A 365 -1.42 -18.11 -5.14
N ALA A 366 -1.08 -17.25 -4.18
CA ALA A 366 0.05 -17.45 -3.28
C ALA A 366 0.01 -18.79 -2.52
N PRO A 367 -1.11 -19.22 -1.89
CA PRO A 367 -1.19 -20.51 -1.23
C PRO A 367 -1.02 -21.70 -2.19
N LEU A 368 -1.54 -21.58 -3.43
CA LEU A 368 -1.38 -22.60 -4.45
C LEU A 368 0.09 -22.76 -4.87
N ILE A 369 0.79 -21.64 -5.08
CA ILE A 369 2.21 -21.62 -5.41
C ILE A 369 3.03 -22.31 -4.30
N ASP A 370 2.77 -21.95 -3.04
CA ASP A 370 3.45 -22.56 -1.90
C ASP A 370 3.16 -24.06 -1.77
N ASN A 371 1.92 -24.51 -1.98
CA ASN A 371 1.56 -25.91 -1.97
C ASN A 371 2.31 -26.71 -3.04
N ILE A 372 2.43 -26.18 -4.26
CA ILE A 372 3.18 -26.83 -5.34
C ILE A 372 4.67 -26.96 -4.96
N VAL A 373 5.27 -25.91 -4.42
CA VAL A 373 6.67 -25.92 -4.00
C VAL A 373 6.92 -26.91 -2.86
N VAL A 374 6.07 -26.93 -1.84
CA VAL A 374 6.16 -27.88 -0.70
C VAL A 374 6.00 -29.31 -1.18
N SER A 375 4.98 -29.58 -2.00
CA SER A 375 4.74 -30.93 -2.57
C SER A 375 5.91 -31.44 -3.40
N SER A 376 6.54 -30.54 -4.18
CA SER A 376 7.75 -30.86 -4.94
C SER A 376 8.93 -31.22 -4.01
N ASN A 377 9.10 -30.48 -2.92
CA ASN A 377 10.15 -30.75 -1.93
C ASN A 377 9.92 -32.08 -1.19
N ILE A 378 8.66 -32.39 -0.85
CA ILE A 378 8.30 -33.67 -0.24
C ILE A 378 8.63 -34.83 -1.18
N LYS A 379 8.23 -34.73 -2.47
CA LYS A 379 8.56 -35.75 -3.49
C LYS A 379 10.07 -35.96 -3.64
N LYS A 380 10.86 -34.89 -3.65
CA LYS A 380 12.34 -34.97 -3.69
C LYS A 380 12.92 -35.69 -2.46
N ARG A 381 12.40 -35.41 -1.25
CA ARG A 381 12.84 -36.10 -0.01
C ARG A 381 12.48 -37.58 -0.04
N LEU A 382 11.26 -37.93 -0.43
CA LEU A 382 10.83 -39.33 -0.54
C LEU A 382 11.64 -40.12 -1.58
N LYS A 383 12.04 -39.47 -2.69
CA LYS A 383 12.92 -40.12 -3.68
C LYS A 383 14.30 -40.45 -3.07
N ARG A 384 14.90 -39.56 -2.27
CA ARG A 384 16.19 -39.81 -1.60
C ARG A 384 16.11 -40.97 -0.58
N LEU A 385 14.99 -41.10 0.14
CA LEU A 385 14.78 -42.20 1.08
C LEU A 385 14.66 -43.57 0.38
N LYS A 386 14.17 -43.61 -0.87
CA LYS A 386 14.07 -44.86 -1.66
C LYS A 386 15.40 -45.26 -2.30
N THR A 387 16.36 -44.32 -2.39
CA THR A 387 17.70 -44.58 -2.98
C THR A 387 18.77 -44.81 -1.92
N ALA A 388 18.49 -44.58 -0.66
CA ALA A 388 19.30 -44.94 0.52
C ALA A 388 18.84 -46.29 1.10
#